data_4d791aa20b9336390d282252846d05ff
#
_entry.id   4d791aa20b9336390d282252846d05ff
#
_cell.length_a   1.000
_cell.length_b   1.000
_cell.length_c   1.000
_cell.angle_alpha   90.00
_cell.angle_beta   90.00
_cell.angle_gamma   90.00
#
_symmetry.space_group_name_H-M   'P 1'
#
loop_
_entity.id
_entity.type
_entity.pdbx_description
1 polymer ?
#
loop_
_entity_poly.entity_id
_entity_poly.type
_entity_poly.pdbx_seq_one_letter_code
_entity_poly.pdbx_strand_id
1 'polypeptide(L)'
;MLEKDWGIYWDNSNNIPIILNKDLESIRIKSESLLEIAQDLRPVFLEEKHLLKKLFQLEDDIYFKSVWCTKQGRYIIDGVPLKKSIVRTINELQNFDEFRVEVLSFTKTDEMIQQEESIFNKFVEENKNHLNLLLNSKERDREGQYIGAYPFIEEVIEKYSKRVPMVSFSGGKDSTVVSHLVRKALNNQSILHIFGDTTLELPLTYKYVERFKEENQMTPFFDERNEENNFFEMCKEIGPPSRVKSWCCSIFKTGPMGTTLSNFEENFLTFYGVRRKESASRSKYSKVSKTPKIHGGIVASPVIDWYDLDIWLYILSEKIDFNESYRQGFPRVGCWMCPNNSDISQFLAKIYVSRNEYNEINFDYKEWEDFLYSFSYKVVNEYHLKNNIILTEKELEKKVKEYVKKNKWKARQGGDGLEKSKDTILQKKECINEKNTYILNLNREVDEEFITLFKPFGEILIQTKGKIQELFVLNRKKEALFKIVFKDKSKEIKITLIDLSDRYLYGKIIRQLNKFNTCIYCQACNSTCSFGALSVINGRYMIDESKCVNCLNCVNKFDMGCLVASALRVKSKE
;
A
#
# COMPACT_ATOMS: atom_id res chain seq x y z
N MET A 1 2.39 28.17 -4.57
CA MET A 1 2.93 28.91 -5.72
C MET A 1 3.47 27.98 -6.81
N LEU A 2 4.32 26.99 -6.52
CA LEU A 2 4.92 26.07 -7.53
C LEU A 2 3.92 25.37 -8.49
N GLU A 3 2.72 25.00 -8.06
CA GLU A 3 1.76 24.27 -8.94
C GLU A 3 1.18 25.10 -10.09
N LYS A 4 1.19 26.43 -9.99
CA LYS A 4 0.66 27.31 -11.04
C LYS A 4 1.73 27.87 -11.97
N ASP A 5 2.99 27.81 -11.54
CA ASP A 5 4.05 28.60 -12.16
C ASP A 5 5.03 27.77 -13.01
N TRP A 6 4.88 26.43 -13.03
CA TRP A 6 5.74 25.52 -13.80
C TRP A 6 4.96 24.68 -14.80
N GLY A 7 5.52 24.49 -15.99
CA GLY A 7 5.00 23.66 -17.07
C GLY A 7 6.08 22.73 -17.61
N ILE A 8 5.66 21.60 -18.19
CA ILE A 8 6.54 20.65 -18.89
C ILE A 8 6.37 20.90 -20.39
N TYR A 9 7.47 21.12 -21.08
CA TYR A 9 7.55 21.40 -22.51
C TYR A 9 8.44 20.38 -23.18
N TRP A 10 8.21 20.13 -24.46
CA TRP A 10 9.10 19.38 -25.30
C TRP A 10 10.03 20.33 -26.07
N ASP A 11 11.34 20.18 -25.90
CA ASP A 11 12.33 20.90 -26.69
C ASP A 11 12.66 20.08 -27.96
N ASN A 12 12.13 20.55 -29.09
CA ASN A 12 12.36 19.90 -30.39
C ASN A 12 13.83 19.96 -30.85
N SER A 13 14.64 20.91 -30.35
CA SER A 13 16.04 21.05 -30.72
C SER A 13 16.93 19.98 -30.09
N ASN A 14 16.60 19.60 -28.86
CA ASN A 14 17.32 18.60 -28.08
C ASN A 14 16.59 17.25 -27.97
N ASN A 15 15.33 17.17 -28.43
CA ASN A 15 14.44 16.02 -28.30
C ASN A 15 14.27 15.51 -26.86
N ILE A 16 14.08 16.42 -25.91
CA ILE A 16 13.92 16.12 -24.49
C ILE A 16 12.80 16.98 -23.86
N PRO A 17 12.20 16.51 -22.74
CA PRO A 17 11.33 17.37 -21.95
C PRO A 17 12.14 18.37 -21.13
N ILE A 18 11.64 19.58 -21.02
CA ILE A 18 12.17 20.62 -20.15
C ILE A 18 11.07 21.18 -19.23
N ILE A 19 11.47 21.65 -18.06
CA ILE A 19 10.58 22.22 -17.06
C ILE A 19 10.87 23.71 -16.95
N LEU A 20 9.87 24.54 -17.25
CA LEU A 20 10.04 25.99 -17.30
C LEU A 20 9.04 26.69 -16.37
N ASN A 21 9.47 27.81 -15.79
CA ASN A 21 8.56 28.73 -15.11
C ASN A 21 7.68 29.45 -16.15
N LYS A 22 6.39 29.58 -15.88
CA LYS A 22 5.39 30.17 -16.78
C LYS A 22 5.66 31.63 -17.10
N ASP A 23 6.33 32.35 -16.22
CA ASP A 23 6.71 33.74 -16.50
C ASP A 23 7.84 33.82 -17.54
N LEU A 24 8.73 32.84 -17.60
CA LEU A 24 9.73 32.67 -18.66
C LEU A 24 9.14 32.04 -19.93
N GLU A 25 7.99 31.39 -19.82
CA GLU A 25 7.20 30.81 -20.89
C GLU A 25 6.85 31.82 -22.00
N SER A 26 6.39 33.02 -21.61
CA SER A 26 5.99 34.05 -22.56
C SER A 26 7.13 34.50 -23.49
N ILE A 27 8.38 34.27 -23.10
CA ILE A 27 9.58 34.62 -23.87
C ILE A 27 10.03 33.43 -24.76
N ARG A 28 9.92 32.19 -24.30
CA ARG A 28 10.37 30.97 -25.01
C ARG A 28 9.30 30.34 -25.92
N ILE A 29 8.01 30.41 -25.58
CA ILE A 29 6.88 29.89 -26.39
C ILE A 29 6.76 30.59 -27.75
N LYS A 30 7.38 31.76 -27.92
CA LYS A 30 7.51 32.41 -29.24
C LYS A 30 8.55 31.75 -30.15
N SER A 31 9.31 30.76 -29.65
CA SER A 31 10.19 29.94 -30.49
C SER A 31 9.42 28.67 -30.93
N GLU A 32 9.41 28.40 -32.23
CA GLU A 32 8.77 27.22 -32.86
C GLU A 32 9.34 25.85 -32.33
N SER A 33 10.33 25.91 -31.45
CA SER A 33 11.03 24.73 -30.90
C SER A 33 10.38 24.13 -29.67
N LEU A 34 9.39 24.76 -29.00
CA LEU A 34 8.81 24.29 -27.76
C LEU A 34 7.32 23.95 -27.91
N LEU A 35 6.96 22.73 -27.53
CA LEU A 35 5.56 22.25 -27.44
C LEU A 35 5.19 22.01 -25.98
N GLU A 36 4.09 22.62 -25.52
CA GLU A 36 3.57 22.37 -24.18
C GLU A 36 3.09 20.92 -24.04
N ILE A 37 3.56 20.24 -23.00
CA ILE A 37 3.07 18.92 -22.60
C ILE A 37 2.34 19.08 -21.28
N ALA A 38 1.01 19.06 -21.33
CA ALA A 38 0.15 19.25 -20.15
C ALA A 38 0.21 18.09 -19.13
N GLN A 39 1.08 17.10 -19.30
CA GLN A 39 1.08 15.87 -18.55
C GLN A 39 2.47 15.56 -17.99
N ASP A 40 2.48 14.96 -16.78
CA ASP A 40 3.70 14.45 -16.16
C ASP A 40 4.33 13.30 -16.98
N LEU A 41 5.65 13.22 -17.00
CA LEU A 41 6.43 12.30 -17.83
C LEU A 41 7.39 11.45 -16.99
N ARG A 42 7.76 10.29 -17.53
CA ARG A 42 8.88 9.47 -17.08
C ARG A 42 9.77 9.05 -18.26
N PRO A 43 11.05 8.81 -18.02
CA PRO A 43 11.93 8.24 -19.04
C PRO A 43 11.49 6.82 -19.42
N VAL A 44 11.82 6.42 -20.64
CA VAL A 44 11.67 5.06 -21.16
C VAL A 44 13.04 4.50 -21.44
N PHE A 45 13.42 3.45 -20.71
CA PHE A 45 14.73 2.81 -20.79
C PHE A 45 14.81 1.77 -21.91
N LEU A 46 16.01 1.30 -22.21
CA LEU A 46 16.28 0.37 -23.31
C LEU A 46 15.43 -0.90 -23.26
N GLU A 47 15.24 -1.47 -22.08
CA GLU A 47 14.42 -2.67 -21.88
C GLU A 47 12.96 -2.43 -22.25
N GLU A 48 12.42 -1.28 -21.86
CA GLU A 48 11.06 -0.90 -22.23
C GLU A 48 10.98 -0.50 -23.72
N LYS A 49 12.00 0.14 -24.29
CA LYS A 49 12.07 0.39 -25.75
C LYS A 49 12.01 -0.93 -26.52
N HIS A 50 12.70 -1.98 -26.05
CA HIS A 50 12.64 -3.32 -26.66
C HIS A 50 11.21 -3.91 -26.58
N LEU A 51 10.56 -3.82 -25.41
CA LEU A 51 9.17 -4.21 -25.26
C LEU A 51 8.26 -3.50 -26.27
N LEU A 52 8.43 -2.17 -26.42
CA LEU A 52 7.64 -1.37 -27.37
C LEU A 52 7.93 -1.77 -28.82
N LYS A 53 9.20 -2.04 -29.17
CA LYS A 53 9.57 -2.51 -30.49
C LYS A 53 8.82 -3.79 -30.82
N LYS A 54 8.83 -4.79 -29.94
CA LYS A 54 8.14 -6.06 -30.16
C LYS A 54 6.62 -5.91 -30.19
N LEU A 55 6.05 -5.11 -29.29
CA LEU A 55 4.61 -4.92 -29.17
C LEU A 55 4.00 -4.15 -30.36
N PHE A 56 4.72 -3.14 -30.86
CA PHE A 56 4.23 -2.25 -31.92
C PHE A 56 4.88 -2.48 -33.29
N GLN A 57 5.80 -3.46 -33.39
CA GLN A 57 6.59 -3.74 -34.59
C GLN A 57 7.32 -2.48 -35.10
N LEU A 58 8.09 -1.85 -34.19
CA LEU A 58 8.90 -0.67 -34.52
C LEU A 58 10.26 -1.09 -35.06
N GLU A 59 10.91 -0.18 -35.77
CA GLU A 59 12.25 -0.36 -36.31
C GLU A 59 13.33 -0.33 -35.20
N ASP A 60 14.53 -0.80 -35.50
CA ASP A 60 15.65 -0.89 -34.58
C ASP A 60 16.19 0.47 -34.12
N ASP A 61 15.91 1.54 -34.87
CA ASP A 61 16.28 2.91 -34.53
C ASP A 61 15.64 3.42 -33.22
N ILE A 62 14.57 2.75 -32.73
CA ILE A 62 13.91 3.10 -31.46
C ILE A 62 14.88 3.12 -30.26
N TYR A 63 15.93 2.29 -30.28
CA TYR A 63 16.91 2.26 -29.21
C TYR A 63 17.72 3.55 -29.09
N PHE A 64 17.87 4.27 -30.19
CA PHE A 64 18.63 5.52 -30.30
C PHE A 64 17.78 6.77 -30.15
N LYS A 65 16.45 6.64 -30.11
CA LYS A 65 15.51 7.75 -29.98
C LYS A 65 15.28 8.13 -28.53
N SER A 66 14.92 9.40 -28.33
CA SER A 66 14.44 9.92 -27.05
C SER A 66 12.99 9.50 -26.85
N VAL A 67 12.73 8.62 -25.88
CA VAL A 67 11.41 8.07 -25.63
C VAL A 67 10.99 8.38 -24.20
N TRP A 68 9.78 8.92 -24.06
CA TRP A 68 9.19 9.28 -22.78
C TRP A 68 7.75 8.77 -22.70
N CYS A 69 7.26 8.52 -21.50
CA CYS A 69 5.93 7.99 -21.26
C CYS A 69 5.15 8.92 -20.34
N THR A 70 3.93 9.30 -20.74
CA THR A 70 3.03 10.09 -19.90
C THR A 70 2.45 9.23 -18.77
N LYS A 71 1.94 9.88 -17.73
CA LYS A 71 1.24 9.22 -16.62
C LYS A 71 0.06 8.33 -17.09
N GLN A 72 -0.56 8.65 -18.24
CA GLN A 72 -1.66 7.86 -18.82
C GLN A 72 -1.17 6.68 -19.69
N GLY A 73 0.14 6.47 -19.78
CA GLY A 73 0.72 5.39 -20.57
C GLY A 73 0.77 5.68 -22.07
N ARG A 74 0.84 6.96 -22.48
CA ARG A 74 1.08 7.37 -23.87
C ARG A 74 2.56 7.62 -24.06
N TYR A 75 3.13 7.04 -25.11
CA TYR A 75 4.54 7.21 -25.43
C TYR A 75 4.74 8.39 -26.39
N ILE A 76 5.83 9.11 -26.18
CA ILE A 76 6.32 10.20 -27.02
C ILE A 76 7.71 9.78 -27.52
N ILE A 77 7.90 9.72 -28.82
CA ILE A 77 9.16 9.31 -29.48
C ILE A 77 9.66 10.53 -30.26
N ASP A 78 10.79 11.09 -29.90
CA ASP A 78 11.37 12.30 -30.49
C ASP A 78 10.33 13.43 -30.64
N GLY A 79 9.54 13.68 -29.60
CA GLY A 79 8.49 14.69 -29.57
C GLY A 79 7.17 14.28 -30.23
N VAL A 80 7.10 13.14 -30.91
CA VAL A 80 5.90 12.69 -31.61
C VAL A 80 5.15 11.65 -30.77
N PRO A 81 3.88 11.92 -30.40
CA PRO A 81 3.08 10.94 -29.69
C PRO A 81 2.79 9.69 -30.51
N LEU A 82 3.03 8.52 -29.91
CA LEU A 82 2.67 7.24 -30.51
C LEU A 82 1.14 7.10 -30.56
N LYS A 83 0.57 6.94 -31.75
CA LYS A 83 -0.89 6.86 -31.94
C LYS A 83 -1.51 5.54 -31.45
N LYS A 84 -0.71 4.48 -31.32
CA LYS A 84 -1.16 3.14 -30.89
C LYS A 84 -1.38 3.08 -29.39
N SER A 85 -2.47 2.44 -28.94
CA SER A 85 -2.76 2.23 -27.53
C SER A 85 -2.12 0.94 -27.05
N ILE A 86 -1.26 1.01 -26.02
CA ILE A 86 -0.61 -0.18 -25.43
C ILE A 86 -1.66 -1.17 -24.89
N VAL A 87 -2.70 -0.70 -24.20
CA VAL A 87 -3.74 -1.56 -23.63
C VAL A 87 -4.51 -2.32 -24.71
N ARG A 88 -4.82 -1.65 -25.83
CA ARG A 88 -5.48 -2.30 -26.96
C ARG A 88 -4.59 -3.37 -27.58
N THR A 89 -3.34 -3.04 -27.85
CA THR A 89 -2.38 -3.97 -28.47
C THR A 89 -2.10 -5.19 -27.60
N ILE A 90 -1.96 -5.01 -26.28
CA ILE A 90 -1.83 -6.12 -25.31
C ILE A 90 -3.05 -7.07 -25.38
N ASN A 91 -4.25 -6.52 -25.48
CA ASN A 91 -5.49 -7.34 -25.55
C ASN A 91 -5.66 -8.08 -26.90
N GLU A 92 -4.99 -7.63 -27.96
CA GLU A 92 -5.00 -8.21 -29.29
C GLU A 92 -3.84 -9.20 -29.53
N LEU A 93 -2.91 -9.35 -28.57
CA LEU A 93 -1.75 -10.24 -28.68
C LEU A 93 -2.18 -11.71 -28.72
N GLN A 94 -1.85 -12.41 -29.82
CA GLN A 94 -2.30 -13.78 -30.06
C GLN A 94 -1.38 -14.84 -29.45
N ASN A 95 -0.07 -14.66 -29.56
CA ASN A 95 0.95 -15.61 -29.06
C ASN A 95 1.78 -14.96 -27.94
N PHE A 96 1.28 -15.04 -26.70
CA PHE A 96 1.94 -14.44 -25.55
C PHE A 96 3.29 -15.10 -25.22
N ASP A 97 3.38 -16.43 -25.33
CA ASP A 97 4.60 -17.15 -24.90
C ASP A 97 5.78 -16.84 -25.81
N GLU A 98 5.56 -16.80 -27.12
CA GLU A 98 6.58 -16.39 -28.09
C GLU A 98 7.02 -14.94 -27.88
N PHE A 99 6.03 -14.05 -27.76
CA PHE A 99 6.28 -12.64 -27.44
C PHE A 99 7.12 -12.48 -26.18
N ARG A 100 6.79 -13.23 -25.12
CA ARG A 100 7.50 -13.20 -23.85
C ARG A 100 8.97 -13.63 -24.03
N VAL A 101 9.23 -14.72 -24.74
CA VAL A 101 10.59 -15.20 -25.03
C VAL A 101 11.39 -14.14 -25.78
N GLU A 102 10.79 -13.51 -26.79
CA GLU A 102 11.44 -12.43 -27.54
C GLU A 102 11.79 -11.22 -26.66
N VAL A 103 10.88 -10.79 -25.76
CA VAL A 103 11.13 -9.68 -24.84
C VAL A 103 12.26 -10.01 -23.88
N LEU A 104 12.31 -11.23 -23.36
CA LEU A 104 13.30 -11.65 -22.38
C LEU A 104 14.67 -11.92 -22.98
N SER A 105 14.76 -12.15 -24.29
CA SER A 105 16.03 -12.38 -25.00
C SER A 105 16.85 -11.10 -25.30
N PHE A 106 16.39 -9.94 -24.84
CA PHE A 106 17.04 -8.66 -25.14
C PHE A 106 18.44 -8.54 -24.55
N THR A 107 19.37 -8.14 -25.40
CA THR A 107 20.75 -7.82 -25.01
C THR A 107 21.08 -6.39 -25.44
N LYS A 108 21.65 -5.61 -24.55
CA LYS A 108 22.08 -4.23 -24.81
C LYS A 108 23.45 -4.23 -25.49
N THR A 109 23.66 -3.30 -26.41
CA THR A 109 24.99 -3.00 -26.97
C THR A 109 25.56 -1.75 -26.29
N ASP A 110 26.88 -1.61 -26.32
CA ASP A 110 27.55 -0.42 -25.76
C ASP A 110 27.06 0.88 -26.43
N GLU A 111 26.79 0.84 -27.73
CA GLU A 111 26.29 1.98 -28.49
C GLU A 111 24.87 2.41 -27.98
N MET A 112 23.99 1.45 -27.73
CA MET A 112 22.66 1.75 -27.15
C MET A 112 22.79 2.39 -25.77
N ILE A 113 23.66 1.88 -24.92
CA ILE A 113 23.90 2.41 -23.57
C ILE A 113 24.44 3.84 -23.64
N GLN A 114 25.44 4.09 -24.45
CA GLN A 114 26.04 5.42 -24.62
C GLN A 114 25.00 6.44 -25.12
N GLN A 115 24.16 6.04 -26.06
CA GLN A 115 23.10 6.91 -26.56
C GLN A 115 22.03 7.23 -25.50
N GLU A 116 21.60 6.22 -24.72
CA GLU A 116 20.67 6.43 -23.60
C GLU A 116 21.27 7.41 -22.59
N GLU A 117 22.52 7.22 -22.19
CA GLU A 117 23.23 8.14 -21.29
C GLU A 117 23.34 9.55 -21.86
N SER A 118 23.64 9.69 -23.16
CA SER A 118 23.70 10.99 -23.82
C SER A 118 22.38 11.75 -23.75
N ILE A 119 21.26 11.07 -24.00
CA ILE A 119 19.91 11.66 -23.91
C ILE A 119 19.63 12.15 -22.48
N PHE A 120 19.93 11.29 -21.49
CA PHE A 120 19.65 11.64 -20.10
C PHE A 120 20.59 12.71 -19.55
N ASN A 121 21.83 12.75 -19.96
CA ASN A 121 22.76 13.83 -19.59
C ASN A 121 22.29 15.18 -20.13
N LYS A 122 21.79 15.24 -21.38
CA LYS A 122 21.17 16.45 -21.93
C LYS A 122 19.95 16.87 -21.14
N PHE A 123 19.07 15.92 -20.79
CA PHE A 123 17.90 16.18 -19.97
C PHE A 123 18.27 16.80 -18.62
N VAL A 124 19.28 16.25 -17.94
CA VAL A 124 19.78 16.77 -16.65
C VAL A 124 20.34 18.19 -16.81
N GLU A 125 21.17 18.42 -17.81
CA GLU A 125 21.82 19.72 -18.03
C GLU A 125 20.80 20.84 -18.32
N GLU A 126 19.81 20.58 -19.18
CA GLU A 126 18.78 21.56 -19.53
C GLU A 126 17.82 21.87 -18.35
N ASN A 127 17.68 20.95 -17.40
CA ASN A 127 16.79 21.10 -16.25
C ASN A 127 17.51 21.41 -14.91
N LYS A 128 18.82 21.65 -14.92
CA LYS A 128 19.62 21.85 -13.70
C LYS A 128 19.16 23.03 -12.83
N ASN A 129 18.68 24.12 -13.46
CA ASN A 129 18.18 25.28 -12.73
C ASN A 129 16.89 24.97 -11.97
N HIS A 130 15.98 24.22 -12.59
CA HIS A 130 14.76 23.74 -11.95
C HIS A 130 15.11 22.80 -10.79
N LEU A 131 16.03 21.85 -11.01
CA LEU A 131 16.51 20.96 -9.95
C LEU A 131 17.09 21.73 -8.76
N ASN A 132 17.90 22.76 -9.03
CA ASN A 132 18.46 23.58 -7.95
C ASN A 132 17.37 24.27 -7.11
N LEU A 133 16.30 24.75 -7.74
CA LEU A 133 15.15 25.31 -7.01
C LEU A 133 14.44 24.28 -6.15
N LEU A 134 14.19 23.07 -6.68
CA LEU A 134 13.59 21.97 -5.94
C LEU A 134 14.41 21.56 -4.70
N LEU A 135 15.72 21.70 -4.76
CA LEU A 135 16.62 21.31 -3.68
C LEU A 135 16.85 22.42 -2.66
N ASN A 136 17.08 23.66 -3.11
CA ASN A 136 17.67 24.71 -2.30
C ASN A 136 16.78 25.95 -2.06
N SER A 137 15.57 26.03 -2.67
CA SER A 137 14.72 27.19 -2.49
C SER A 137 14.33 27.41 -1.04
N LYS A 138 14.57 28.63 -0.54
CA LYS A 138 14.15 29.11 0.77
C LYS A 138 12.79 29.80 0.74
N GLU A 139 12.10 29.79 -0.40
CA GLU A 139 10.71 30.23 -0.48
C GLU A 139 9.80 29.28 0.29
N ARG A 140 8.66 29.81 0.75
CA ARG A 140 7.67 29.04 1.49
C ARG A 140 6.41 28.84 0.67
N ASP A 141 5.84 27.63 0.80
CA ASP A 141 4.56 27.28 0.21
C ASP A 141 3.39 27.88 1.03
N ARG A 142 2.15 27.55 0.61
CA ARG A 142 0.92 28.02 1.27
C ARG A 142 0.72 27.44 2.68
N GLU A 143 1.37 26.35 2.99
CA GLU A 143 1.36 25.72 4.33
C GLU A 143 2.48 26.32 5.21
N GLY A 144 3.24 27.30 4.71
CA GLY A 144 4.37 27.95 5.39
C GLY A 144 5.63 27.08 5.45
N GLN A 145 5.70 25.99 4.66
CA GLN A 145 6.85 25.08 4.62
C GLN A 145 7.82 25.50 3.51
N TYR A 146 9.11 25.27 3.69
CA TYR A 146 10.09 25.51 2.63
C TYR A 146 9.78 24.68 1.39
N ILE A 147 9.95 25.30 0.21
CA ILE A 147 9.76 24.63 -1.08
C ILE A 147 10.93 23.68 -1.34
N GLY A 148 12.16 24.14 -1.14
CA GLY A 148 13.37 23.35 -1.30
C GLY A 148 13.44 22.17 -0.35
N ALA A 149 13.85 21.02 -0.87
CA ALA A 149 13.87 19.78 -0.09
C ALA A 149 14.87 19.85 1.10
N TYR A 150 16.06 20.40 0.88
CA TYR A 150 17.07 20.51 1.94
C TYR A 150 16.66 21.44 3.07
N PRO A 151 16.28 22.72 2.82
CA PRO A 151 15.80 23.60 3.89
C PRO A 151 14.58 23.05 4.62
N PHE A 152 13.70 22.33 3.91
CA PHE A 152 12.55 21.69 4.53
C PHE A 152 12.95 20.56 5.48
N ILE A 153 13.86 19.68 5.08
CA ILE A 153 14.35 18.57 5.92
C ILE A 153 15.00 19.11 7.17
N GLU A 154 15.88 20.11 7.03
CA GLU A 154 16.58 20.76 8.16
C GLU A 154 15.60 21.37 9.16
N GLU A 155 14.61 22.16 8.67
CA GLU A 155 13.59 22.79 9.52
C GLU A 155 12.75 21.75 10.29
N VAL A 156 12.35 20.67 9.60
CA VAL A 156 11.50 19.64 10.22
C VAL A 156 12.29 18.84 11.28
N ILE A 157 13.56 18.56 11.06
CA ILE A 157 14.44 17.92 12.06
C ILE A 157 14.62 18.82 13.28
N GLU A 158 14.86 20.11 13.10
CA GLU A 158 14.97 21.05 14.21
C GLU A 158 13.67 21.13 15.01
N LYS A 159 12.55 21.31 14.33
CA LYS A 159 11.21 21.38 14.93
C LYS A 159 10.83 20.14 15.73
N TYR A 160 11.26 18.98 15.29
CA TYR A 160 10.95 17.68 15.90
C TYR A 160 12.20 17.00 16.48
N SER A 161 13.15 17.78 17.02
CA SER A 161 14.47 17.33 17.52
C SER A 161 14.43 16.22 18.58
N LYS A 162 13.29 16.05 19.27
CA LYS A 162 13.08 14.95 20.24
C LYS A 162 12.66 13.63 19.59
N ARG A 163 12.57 13.56 18.26
CA ARG A 163 12.14 12.38 17.53
C ARG A 163 13.30 11.78 16.76
N VAL A 164 13.29 10.47 16.63
CA VAL A 164 14.29 9.75 15.82
C VAL A 164 13.90 9.87 14.34
N PRO A 165 14.76 10.40 13.48
CA PRO A 165 14.51 10.46 12.05
C PRO A 165 14.55 9.06 11.45
N MET A 166 13.56 8.75 10.62
CA MET A 166 13.40 7.45 9.96
C MET A 166 12.89 7.64 8.54
N VAL A 167 13.35 6.80 7.60
CA VAL A 167 12.83 6.74 6.24
C VAL A 167 11.96 5.49 6.06
N SER A 168 10.73 5.67 5.59
CA SER A 168 9.91 4.55 5.12
C SER A 168 10.35 4.20 3.71
N PHE A 169 11.16 3.15 3.60
CA PHE A 169 11.73 2.68 2.36
C PHE A 169 10.83 1.59 1.74
N SER A 170 10.57 1.67 0.45
CA SER A 170 9.71 0.71 -0.26
C SER A 170 10.39 0.05 -1.46
N GLY A 171 11.68 0.30 -1.68
CA GLY A 171 12.39 -0.12 -2.89
C GLY A 171 11.91 0.58 -4.17
N GLY A 172 11.01 1.56 -4.06
CA GLY A 172 10.55 2.36 -5.20
C GLY A 172 11.32 3.69 -5.33
N LYS A 173 11.37 4.26 -6.53
CA LYS A 173 12.13 5.46 -6.87
C LYS A 173 11.91 6.65 -5.92
N ASP A 174 10.66 6.87 -5.50
CA ASP A 174 10.31 8.00 -4.64
C ASP A 174 10.92 7.84 -3.24
N SER A 175 10.89 6.63 -2.66
CA SER A 175 11.51 6.34 -1.37
C SER A 175 13.04 6.32 -1.45
N THR A 176 13.60 5.91 -2.60
CA THR A 176 15.04 5.99 -2.89
C THR A 176 15.52 7.44 -2.91
N VAL A 177 14.79 8.33 -3.60
CA VAL A 177 15.09 9.77 -3.62
C VAL A 177 15.01 10.37 -2.22
N VAL A 178 13.95 10.06 -1.45
CA VAL A 178 13.80 10.57 -0.07
C VAL A 178 14.92 10.05 0.84
N SER A 179 15.30 8.79 0.72
CA SER A 179 16.44 8.22 1.44
C SER A 179 17.72 9.01 1.16
N HIS A 180 18.02 9.27 -0.10
CA HIS A 180 19.21 10.01 -0.50
C HIS A 180 19.16 11.48 -0.04
N LEU A 181 18.02 12.16 -0.23
CA LEU A 181 17.82 13.56 0.20
C LEU A 181 18.02 13.73 1.71
N VAL A 182 17.40 12.86 2.52
CA VAL A 182 17.49 12.97 3.98
C VAL A 182 18.92 12.73 4.47
N ARG A 183 19.58 11.70 3.97
CA ARG A 183 20.97 11.40 4.34
C ARG A 183 21.93 12.52 3.92
N LYS A 184 21.72 13.08 2.72
CA LYS A 184 22.53 14.18 2.17
C LYS A 184 22.30 15.49 2.93
N ALA A 185 21.04 15.88 3.16
CA ALA A 185 20.68 17.10 3.88
C ALA A 185 21.25 17.12 5.33
N LEU A 186 21.23 15.98 6.00
CA LEU A 186 21.69 15.84 7.37
C LEU A 186 23.18 15.45 7.47
N ASN A 187 23.84 15.24 6.35
CA ASN A 187 25.20 14.68 6.30
C ASN A 187 25.35 13.45 7.22
N ASN A 188 24.35 12.59 7.25
CA ASN A 188 24.27 11.45 8.14
C ASN A 188 23.80 10.18 7.40
N GLN A 189 24.67 9.18 7.30
CA GLN A 189 24.37 7.90 6.67
C GLN A 189 23.62 6.94 7.61
N SER A 190 23.64 7.18 8.93
CA SER A 190 23.03 6.30 9.93
C SER A 190 21.57 6.62 10.21
N ILE A 191 20.83 7.12 9.21
CA ILE A 191 19.39 7.33 9.30
C ILE A 191 18.66 5.98 9.23
N LEU A 192 17.81 5.72 10.21
CA LEU A 192 17.03 4.47 10.26
C LEU A 192 16.11 4.32 9.05
N HIS A 193 16.13 3.15 8.42
CA HIS A 193 15.22 2.77 7.35
C HIS A 193 14.33 1.61 7.78
N ILE A 194 13.08 1.62 7.33
CA ILE A 194 12.14 0.51 7.54
C ILE A 194 11.48 0.13 6.21
N PHE A 195 11.60 -1.15 5.85
CA PHE A 195 10.97 -1.76 4.68
C PHE A 195 9.90 -2.75 5.14
N GLY A 196 8.68 -2.58 4.66
CA GLY A 196 7.61 -3.54 4.92
C GLY A 196 7.55 -4.55 3.79
N ASP A 197 8.18 -5.70 4.00
CA ASP A 197 8.17 -6.82 3.05
C ASP A 197 6.82 -7.53 3.08
N THR A 198 6.09 -7.42 1.99
CA THR A 198 4.79 -8.11 1.83
C THR A 198 4.92 -9.55 1.40
N THR A 199 6.13 -10.04 1.12
CA THR A 199 6.43 -11.31 0.43
C THR A 199 5.87 -11.40 -1.00
N LEU A 200 5.36 -10.29 -1.54
CA LEU A 200 4.66 -10.17 -2.81
C LEU A 200 5.26 -9.08 -3.71
N GLU A 201 6.41 -8.55 -3.34
CA GLU A 201 7.06 -7.51 -4.13
C GLU A 201 7.58 -8.09 -5.46
N LEU A 202 7.82 -7.21 -6.44
CA LEU A 202 8.49 -7.64 -7.69
C LEU A 202 9.87 -8.24 -7.36
N PRO A 203 10.31 -9.31 -8.06
CA PRO A 203 11.60 -9.97 -7.79
C PRO A 203 12.79 -9.00 -7.80
N LEU A 204 12.81 -8.06 -8.74
CA LEU A 204 13.86 -7.03 -8.80
C LEU A 204 13.79 -6.02 -7.64
N THR A 205 12.68 -5.94 -6.91
CA THR A 205 12.62 -5.13 -5.69
C THR A 205 13.47 -5.75 -4.59
N TYR A 206 13.42 -7.07 -4.42
CA TYR A 206 14.28 -7.76 -3.45
C TYR A 206 15.75 -7.58 -3.80
N LYS A 207 16.14 -7.81 -5.06
CA LYS A 207 17.51 -7.59 -5.52
C LYS A 207 17.98 -6.15 -5.29
N TYR A 208 17.12 -5.17 -5.54
CA TYR A 208 17.45 -3.78 -5.30
C TYR A 208 17.61 -3.47 -3.80
N VAL A 209 16.72 -3.99 -2.95
CA VAL A 209 16.81 -3.80 -1.49
C VAL A 209 18.11 -4.40 -0.94
N GLU A 210 18.52 -5.58 -1.41
CA GLU A 210 19.79 -6.19 -1.00
C GLU A 210 20.99 -5.34 -1.46
N ARG A 211 21.04 -4.91 -2.73
CA ARG A 211 22.09 -3.99 -3.20
C ARG A 211 22.14 -2.70 -2.38
N PHE A 212 20.96 -2.13 -2.07
CA PHE A 212 20.89 -0.94 -1.24
C PHE A 212 21.52 -1.16 0.14
N LYS A 213 21.27 -2.30 0.79
CA LYS A 213 21.87 -2.66 2.08
C LYS A 213 23.37 -2.84 1.96
N GLU A 214 23.84 -3.53 0.92
CA GLU A 214 25.27 -3.76 0.65
C GLU A 214 26.05 -2.45 0.43
N GLU A 215 25.48 -1.52 -0.33
CA GLU A 215 26.08 -0.23 -0.64
C GLU A 215 25.99 0.78 0.53
N ASN A 216 25.03 0.60 1.43
CA ASN A 216 24.74 1.53 2.53
C ASN A 216 24.87 0.86 3.91
N GLN A 217 25.96 0.17 4.17
CA GLN A 217 26.21 -0.61 5.39
C GLN A 217 26.12 0.19 6.70
N MET A 218 26.30 1.51 6.65
CA MET A 218 26.14 2.39 7.82
C MET A 218 24.67 2.74 8.10
N THR A 219 23.75 2.39 7.21
CA THR A 219 22.32 2.70 7.34
C THR A 219 21.62 1.57 8.09
N PRO A 220 21.10 1.79 9.32
CA PRO A 220 20.30 0.78 10.00
C PRO A 220 19.03 0.50 9.20
N PHE A 221 18.78 -0.77 8.92
CA PHE A 221 17.70 -1.20 8.03
C PHE A 221 16.87 -2.30 8.66
N PHE A 222 15.58 -2.04 8.90
CA PHE A 222 14.62 -3.03 9.34
C PHE A 222 13.83 -3.55 8.15
N ASP A 223 13.87 -4.86 7.98
CA ASP A 223 13.16 -5.60 6.95
C ASP A 223 12.04 -6.41 7.62
N GLU A 224 10.83 -5.88 7.56
CA GLU A 224 9.72 -6.32 8.39
C GLU A 224 8.66 -7.04 7.58
N ARG A 225 8.40 -8.31 7.90
CA ARG A 225 7.39 -9.13 7.25
C ARG A 225 6.54 -9.90 8.25
N ASN A 226 5.39 -10.37 7.80
CA ASN A 226 4.54 -11.27 8.57
C ASN A 226 4.98 -12.71 8.32
N GLU A 227 5.63 -13.33 9.31
CA GLU A 227 6.12 -14.70 9.23
C GLU A 227 5.07 -15.74 9.65
N GLU A 228 4.02 -15.31 10.37
CA GLU A 228 3.00 -16.22 10.91
C GLU A 228 1.90 -16.54 9.90
N ASN A 229 1.71 -15.72 8.87
CA ASN A 229 0.61 -15.86 7.93
C ASN A 229 1.09 -15.91 6.48
N ASN A 230 0.54 -16.87 5.72
CA ASN A 230 0.77 -17.00 4.28
C ASN A 230 -0.33 -16.30 3.49
N PHE A 231 0.04 -15.58 2.43
CA PHE A 231 -0.89 -14.80 1.62
C PHE A 231 -1.98 -15.67 0.96
N PHE A 232 -1.62 -16.84 0.40
CA PHE A 232 -2.60 -17.71 -0.26
C PHE A 232 -3.59 -18.33 0.73
N GLU A 233 -3.12 -18.70 1.92
CA GLU A 233 -4.00 -19.19 2.98
C GLU A 233 -4.97 -18.11 3.42
N MET A 234 -4.47 -16.88 3.57
CA MET A 234 -5.35 -15.74 3.85
C MET A 234 -6.35 -15.49 2.71
N CYS A 235 -5.96 -15.68 1.45
CA CYS A 235 -6.88 -15.59 0.32
C CYS A 235 -7.96 -16.69 0.34
N LYS A 236 -7.64 -17.90 0.81
CA LYS A 236 -8.65 -18.96 0.99
C LYS A 236 -9.65 -18.59 2.10
N GLU A 237 -9.17 -18.07 3.21
CA GLU A 237 -10.02 -17.66 4.34
C GLU A 237 -10.86 -16.41 4.07
N ILE A 238 -10.25 -15.35 3.54
CA ILE A 238 -10.87 -14.03 3.41
C ILE A 238 -11.37 -13.77 1.99
N GLY A 239 -10.84 -14.47 1.01
CA GLY A 239 -10.96 -14.17 -0.42
C GLY A 239 -9.84 -13.26 -0.91
N PRO A 240 -9.54 -13.26 -2.23
CA PRO A 240 -8.49 -12.41 -2.80
C PRO A 240 -8.73 -10.94 -2.49
N PRO A 241 -7.67 -10.14 -2.28
CA PRO A 241 -7.82 -8.71 -2.03
C PRO A 241 -8.42 -8.00 -3.24
N SER A 242 -9.13 -6.90 -2.96
CA SER A 242 -9.73 -6.05 -4.00
C SER A 242 -9.42 -4.58 -3.74
N ARG A 243 -9.69 -3.70 -4.71
CA ARG A 243 -9.56 -2.23 -4.50
C ARG A 243 -10.41 -1.70 -3.35
N VAL A 244 -11.54 -2.35 -3.07
CA VAL A 244 -12.46 -1.96 -1.99
C VAL A 244 -12.03 -2.57 -0.66
N LYS A 245 -11.39 -3.74 -0.69
CA LYS A 245 -10.98 -4.52 0.48
C LYS A 245 -9.51 -4.95 0.34
N SER A 246 -8.61 -4.01 0.53
CA SER A 246 -7.15 -4.21 0.50
C SER A 246 -6.62 -4.69 1.87
N TRP A 247 -7.18 -5.79 2.37
CA TRP A 247 -6.83 -6.35 3.68
C TRP A 247 -5.36 -6.75 3.78
N CYS A 248 -4.74 -7.15 2.66
CA CYS A 248 -3.35 -7.59 2.60
C CYS A 248 -2.35 -6.52 3.08
N CYS A 249 -2.58 -5.23 2.77
CA CYS A 249 -1.71 -4.17 3.25
C CYS A 249 -1.65 -4.06 4.78
N SER A 250 -2.77 -4.37 5.46
CA SER A 250 -2.82 -4.32 6.93
C SER A 250 -2.15 -5.54 7.56
N ILE A 251 -2.25 -6.71 6.94
CA ILE A 251 -1.67 -7.95 7.45
C ILE A 251 -0.17 -8.03 7.14
N PHE A 252 0.22 -7.77 5.89
CA PHE A 252 1.56 -8.05 5.40
C PHE A 252 2.50 -6.83 5.32
N LYS A 253 2.01 -5.62 5.57
CA LYS A 253 2.86 -4.41 5.52
C LYS A 253 2.80 -3.62 6.81
N THR A 254 1.63 -3.04 7.14
CA THR A 254 1.54 -2.12 8.28
C THR A 254 1.50 -2.82 9.62
N GLY A 255 1.02 -4.07 9.70
CA GLY A 255 1.01 -4.87 10.92
C GLY A 255 2.42 -5.16 11.43
N PRO A 256 3.28 -5.83 10.64
CA PRO A 256 4.68 -6.11 11.03
C PRO A 256 5.45 -4.83 11.37
N MET A 257 5.44 -3.82 10.52
CA MET A 257 6.07 -2.51 10.81
C MET A 257 5.57 -1.90 12.13
N GLY A 258 4.27 -2.04 12.42
CA GLY A 258 3.68 -1.56 13.68
C GLY A 258 4.20 -2.32 14.88
N THR A 259 4.42 -3.63 14.76
CA THR A 259 5.00 -4.49 15.81
C THR A 259 6.41 -4.02 16.14
N THR A 260 7.27 -3.91 15.13
CA THR A 260 8.66 -3.48 15.32
C THR A 260 8.75 -2.10 15.94
N LEU A 261 8.02 -1.12 15.40
CA LEU A 261 8.06 0.25 15.91
C LEU A 261 7.47 0.38 17.32
N SER A 262 6.60 -0.53 17.76
CA SER A 262 6.06 -0.54 19.13
C SER A 262 7.07 -1.01 20.19
N ASN A 263 8.17 -1.65 19.77
CA ASN A 263 9.25 -2.08 20.66
C ASN A 263 10.21 -0.95 21.01
N PHE A 264 10.11 0.20 20.35
CA PHE A 264 10.92 1.37 20.67
C PHE A 264 10.17 2.28 21.65
N GLU A 265 10.89 2.86 22.58
CA GLU A 265 10.36 3.88 23.51
C GLU A 265 10.27 5.25 22.83
N GLU A 266 11.09 5.48 21.81
CA GLU A 266 11.19 6.73 21.09
C GLU A 266 10.02 6.93 20.12
N ASN A 267 9.72 8.19 19.88
CA ASN A 267 8.80 8.59 18.82
C ASN A 267 9.57 8.92 17.55
N PHE A 268 9.03 8.54 16.39
CA PHE A 268 9.68 8.72 15.10
C PHE A 268 9.18 9.97 14.36
N LEU A 269 10.11 10.60 13.62
CA LEU A 269 9.83 11.49 12.52
C LEU A 269 10.09 10.71 11.23
N THR A 270 9.04 10.33 10.52
CA THR A 270 9.15 9.45 9.36
C THR A 270 9.11 10.24 8.07
N PHE A 271 10.13 10.09 7.25
CA PHE A 271 10.18 10.66 5.91
C PHE A 271 9.55 9.71 4.89
N TYR A 272 8.60 10.22 4.10
CA TYR A 272 7.86 9.44 3.09
C TYR A 272 8.09 9.97 1.68
N GLY A 273 8.31 9.04 0.74
CA GLY A 273 8.30 9.30 -0.68
C GLY A 273 6.86 9.34 -1.25
N VAL A 274 6.03 10.25 -0.75
CA VAL A 274 4.65 10.43 -1.22
C VAL A 274 4.53 11.74 -1.97
N ARG A 275 3.83 11.72 -3.12
CA ARG A 275 3.58 12.90 -3.93
C ARG A 275 2.08 13.15 -4.12
N ARG A 276 1.64 14.42 -4.06
CA ARG A 276 0.23 14.83 -4.24
C ARG A 276 -0.30 14.42 -5.62
N LYS A 277 0.55 14.45 -6.63
CA LYS A 277 0.19 14.17 -8.04
C LYS A 277 0.01 12.68 -8.35
N GLU A 278 0.34 11.76 -7.44
CA GLU A 278 0.16 10.32 -7.67
C GLU A 278 -1.31 9.88 -7.73
N SER A 279 -2.18 10.48 -6.90
CA SER A 279 -3.60 10.12 -6.86
C SER A 279 -4.47 11.20 -6.23
N ALA A 280 -5.78 11.20 -6.53
CA ALA A 280 -6.76 12.10 -5.94
C ALA A 280 -6.86 12.00 -4.41
N SER A 281 -6.55 10.85 -3.80
CA SER A 281 -6.52 10.73 -2.34
C SER A 281 -5.28 11.39 -1.75
N ARG A 282 -4.12 11.30 -2.43
CA ARG A 282 -2.86 11.89 -1.97
C ARG A 282 -2.77 13.39 -2.20
N SER A 283 -3.55 13.93 -3.14
CA SER A 283 -3.62 15.39 -3.38
C SER A 283 -4.04 16.20 -2.16
N LYS A 284 -4.67 15.54 -1.16
CA LYS A 284 -5.12 16.15 0.09
C LYS A 284 -4.11 16.07 1.23
N TYR A 285 -2.93 15.49 1.00
CA TYR A 285 -1.94 15.31 2.05
C TYR A 285 -1.17 16.60 2.29
N SER A 286 -0.95 16.93 3.56
CA SER A 286 -0.05 18.00 3.96
C SER A 286 1.40 17.53 3.92
N LYS A 287 2.33 18.47 3.71
CA LYS A 287 3.78 18.21 3.67
C LYS A 287 4.30 17.63 4.99
N VAL A 288 3.72 18.08 6.10
CA VAL A 288 3.92 17.50 7.44
C VAL A 288 2.57 17.15 8.02
N SER A 289 2.41 15.93 8.53
CA SER A 289 1.14 15.48 9.13
C SER A 289 1.36 14.45 10.24
N LYS A 290 0.35 14.31 11.11
CA LYS A 290 0.27 13.16 12.02
C LYS A 290 -0.25 11.97 11.22
N THR A 291 0.40 10.82 11.33
CA THR A 291 -0.08 9.60 10.68
C THR A 291 -0.70 8.64 11.69
N PRO A 292 -1.88 8.09 11.39
CA PRO A 292 -2.47 7.03 12.22
C PRO A 292 -1.90 5.63 11.89
N LYS A 293 -1.00 5.52 10.91
CA LYS A 293 -0.49 4.24 10.43
C LYS A 293 0.78 3.78 11.14
N ILE A 294 1.51 4.70 11.75
CA ILE A 294 2.75 4.43 12.47
C ILE A 294 2.62 5.00 13.87
N HIS A 295 3.01 4.24 14.84
CA HIS A 295 2.98 4.57 16.26
C HIS A 295 3.57 5.97 16.53
N GLY A 296 2.81 6.85 17.16
CA GLY A 296 3.27 8.19 17.57
C GLY A 296 3.81 9.10 16.46
N GLY A 297 3.65 8.69 15.19
CA GLY A 297 4.42 9.22 14.06
C GLY A 297 3.99 10.62 13.61
N ILE A 298 4.98 11.47 13.42
CA ILE A 298 4.94 12.62 12.51
C ILE A 298 5.49 12.14 11.17
N VAL A 299 4.83 12.50 10.09
CA VAL A 299 5.26 12.21 8.72
C VAL A 299 5.65 13.51 8.04
N ALA A 300 6.79 13.49 7.37
CA ALA A 300 7.28 14.56 6.53
C ALA A 300 7.54 14.03 5.11
N SER A 301 7.08 14.75 4.10
CA SER A 301 7.22 14.35 2.69
C SER A 301 7.95 15.44 1.90
N PRO A 302 9.30 15.39 1.81
CA PRO A 302 10.09 16.45 1.17
C PRO A 302 9.80 16.61 -0.31
N VAL A 303 9.37 15.54 -0.98
CA VAL A 303 9.06 15.49 -2.43
C VAL A 303 7.56 15.58 -2.74
N ILE A 304 6.74 16.06 -1.79
CA ILE A 304 5.27 15.96 -1.91
C ILE A 304 4.70 16.66 -3.14
N ASP A 305 5.31 17.75 -3.58
CA ASP A 305 4.86 18.57 -4.72
C ASP A 305 5.63 18.25 -6.02
N TRP A 306 6.59 17.33 -5.97
CA TRP A 306 7.39 16.98 -7.14
C TRP A 306 6.57 16.22 -8.18
N TYR A 307 6.90 16.47 -9.46
CA TYR A 307 6.45 15.65 -10.59
C TYR A 307 7.17 14.29 -10.63
N ASP A 308 6.66 13.36 -11.40
CA ASP A 308 7.39 12.11 -11.69
C ASP A 308 8.69 12.43 -12.43
N LEU A 309 8.64 13.41 -13.31
CA LEU A 309 9.80 13.92 -14.03
C LEU A 309 10.87 14.49 -13.09
N ASP A 310 10.50 15.18 -12.00
CA ASP A 310 11.45 15.71 -11.00
C ASP A 310 12.18 14.60 -10.24
N ILE A 311 11.47 13.52 -9.90
CA ILE A 311 12.07 12.35 -9.27
C ILE A 311 13.15 11.74 -10.17
N TRP A 312 12.84 11.58 -11.46
CA TRP A 312 13.79 11.05 -12.42
C TRP A 312 14.94 12.01 -12.70
N LEU A 313 14.66 13.32 -12.76
CA LEU A 313 15.70 14.34 -12.88
C LEU A 313 16.71 14.23 -11.74
N TYR A 314 16.25 14.06 -10.50
CA TYR A 314 17.11 13.88 -9.34
C TYR A 314 17.91 12.56 -9.39
N ILE A 315 17.25 11.44 -9.69
CA ILE A 315 17.93 10.14 -9.82
C ILE A 315 19.04 10.19 -10.85
N LEU A 316 18.75 10.73 -12.03
CA LEU A 316 19.71 10.79 -13.14
C LEU A 316 20.84 11.80 -12.86
N SER A 317 20.55 12.93 -12.22
CA SER A 317 21.57 13.94 -11.88
C SER A 317 22.57 13.46 -10.82
N GLU A 318 22.10 12.75 -9.80
CA GLU A 318 22.92 12.23 -8.71
C GLU A 318 23.45 10.81 -9.01
N LYS A 319 23.07 10.23 -10.15
CA LYS A 319 23.44 8.86 -10.57
C LYS A 319 23.12 7.81 -9.51
N ILE A 320 21.95 7.94 -8.89
CA ILE A 320 21.50 7.05 -7.84
C ILE A 320 21.09 5.71 -8.43
N ASP A 321 21.54 4.60 -7.82
CA ASP A 321 21.01 3.27 -8.16
C ASP A 321 19.51 3.20 -7.82
N PHE A 322 18.75 2.52 -8.67
CA PHE A 322 17.32 2.39 -8.54
C PHE A 322 16.82 1.00 -8.97
N ASN A 323 15.61 0.67 -8.57
CA ASN A 323 14.98 -0.60 -8.88
C ASN A 323 14.81 -0.81 -10.38
N GLU A 324 15.42 -1.87 -10.89
CA GLU A 324 15.44 -2.20 -12.33
C GLU A 324 14.08 -2.51 -12.94
N SER A 325 13.05 -2.78 -12.12
CA SER A 325 11.69 -2.92 -12.63
C SER A 325 11.21 -1.69 -13.40
N TYR A 326 11.74 -0.50 -13.07
CA TYR A 326 11.43 0.71 -13.83
C TYR A 326 12.01 0.68 -15.25
N ARG A 327 13.17 0.04 -15.44
CA ARG A 327 13.74 -0.17 -16.78
C ARG A 327 12.86 -1.09 -17.63
N GLN A 328 12.21 -2.06 -17.00
CA GLN A 328 11.26 -2.97 -17.65
C GLN A 328 9.90 -2.31 -17.99
N GLY A 329 9.71 -1.02 -17.63
CA GLY A 329 8.51 -0.25 -17.95
C GLY A 329 7.45 -0.23 -16.85
N PHE A 330 7.70 -0.80 -15.66
CA PHE A 330 6.77 -0.65 -14.55
C PHE A 330 6.65 0.82 -14.14
N PRO A 331 5.47 1.43 -14.21
CA PRO A 331 5.29 2.84 -13.83
C PRO A 331 5.37 3.01 -12.30
N ARG A 332 5.17 1.93 -11.57
CA ARG A 332 5.20 1.86 -10.11
C ARG A 332 5.68 0.50 -9.66
N VAL A 333 6.52 0.50 -8.62
CA VAL A 333 6.99 -0.70 -7.94
C VAL A 333 6.15 -0.98 -6.69
N GLY A 334 5.91 -2.23 -6.37
CA GLY A 334 5.15 -2.75 -5.23
C GLY A 334 4.70 -4.18 -5.49
N CYS A 335 3.74 -4.68 -4.70
CA CYS A 335 3.22 -6.04 -4.88
C CYS A 335 2.74 -6.27 -6.31
N TRP A 336 3.31 -7.27 -6.99
CA TRP A 336 3.02 -7.50 -8.40
C TRP A 336 1.57 -7.94 -8.66
N MET A 337 0.91 -8.61 -7.71
CA MET A 337 -0.49 -9.04 -7.79
C MET A 337 -1.49 -8.01 -7.24
N CYS A 338 -1.05 -6.80 -6.89
CA CYS A 338 -1.89 -5.79 -6.27
C CYS A 338 -3.12 -5.46 -7.12
N PRO A 339 -4.34 -5.46 -6.54
CA PRO A 339 -5.55 -5.10 -7.29
C PRO A 339 -5.57 -3.63 -7.75
N ASN A 340 -4.67 -2.78 -7.22
CA ASN A 340 -4.51 -1.40 -7.64
C ASN A 340 -3.55 -1.22 -8.81
N ASN A 341 -2.89 -2.28 -9.27
CA ASN A 341 -2.03 -2.22 -10.44
C ASN A 341 -2.84 -1.91 -11.71
N SER A 342 -2.21 -1.18 -12.63
CA SER A 342 -2.75 -0.93 -13.97
C SER A 342 -2.74 -2.20 -14.82
N ASP A 343 -3.47 -2.20 -15.94
CA ASP A 343 -3.45 -3.31 -16.89
C ASP A 343 -2.04 -3.52 -17.48
N ILE A 344 -1.30 -2.44 -17.69
CA ILE A 344 0.09 -2.47 -18.12
C ILE A 344 0.96 -3.16 -17.05
N SER A 345 0.84 -2.77 -15.78
CA SER A 345 1.63 -3.40 -14.71
C SER A 345 1.33 -4.89 -14.54
N GLN A 346 0.08 -5.31 -14.76
CA GLN A 346 -0.29 -6.72 -14.73
C GLN A 346 0.28 -7.49 -15.92
N PHE A 347 0.27 -6.89 -17.10
CA PHE A 347 0.88 -7.46 -18.30
C PHE A 347 2.39 -7.63 -18.11
N LEU A 348 3.07 -6.60 -17.57
CA LEU A 348 4.50 -6.69 -17.26
C LEU A 348 4.79 -7.76 -16.18
N ALA A 349 3.95 -7.86 -15.15
CA ALA A 349 4.10 -8.92 -14.16
C ALA A 349 3.96 -10.32 -14.80
N LYS A 350 3.06 -10.49 -15.76
CA LYS A 350 2.92 -11.74 -16.50
C LYS A 350 4.18 -12.10 -17.32
N ILE A 351 4.88 -11.09 -17.84
CA ILE A 351 6.15 -11.28 -18.57
C ILE A 351 7.27 -11.64 -17.62
N TYR A 352 7.45 -10.85 -16.54
CA TYR A 352 8.69 -10.83 -15.76
C TYR A 352 8.62 -11.61 -14.44
N VAL A 353 7.43 -11.97 -13.93
CA VAL A 353 7.31 -12.72 -12.67
C VAL A 353 7.12 -14.21 -12.95
N SER A 354 8.23 -14.95 -12.98
CA SER A 354 8.24 -16.39 -13.24
C SER A 354 9.29 -17.08 -12.39
N ARG A 355 9.00 -18.28 -11.90
CA ARG A 355 9.96 -19.12 -11.16
C ARG A 355 11.14 -19.54 -12.00
N ASN A 356 10.99 -19.65 -13.31
CA ASN A 356 12.09 -20.01 -14.20
C ASN A 356 13.22 -18.97 -14.19
N GLU A 357 12.90 -17.72 -13.84
CA GLU A 357 13.86 -16.61 -13.82
C GLU A 357 14.28 -16.22 -12.40
N TYR A 358 13.41 -16.52 -11.41
CA TYR A 358 13.63 -16.16 -10.02
C TYR A 358 13.23 -17.33 -9.13
N ASN A 359 14.20 -18.20 -8.82
CA ASN A 359 13.99 -19.39 -7.98
C ASN A 359 13.50 -19.09 -6.57
N GLU A 360 13.66 -17.85 -6.12
CA GLU A 360 13.36 -17.40 -4.75
C GLU A 360 11.92 -16.91 -4.55
N ILE A 361 11.13 -16.76 -5.61
CA ILE A 361 9.73 -16.34 -5.43
C ILE A 361 8.87 -17.49 -4.95
N ASN A 362 8.07 -17.22 -3.92
CA ASN A 362 7.17 -18.21 -3.31
C ASN A 362 6.12 -18.75 -4.30
N PHE A 363 5.71 -17.94 -5.27
CA PHE A 363 4.77 -18.30 -6.34
C PHE A 363 4.88 -17.32 -7.50
N ASP A 364 4.48 -17.78 -8.69
CA ASP A 364 4.56 -17.01 -9.93
C ASP A 364 3.20 -16.50 -10.41
N TYR A 365 3.23 -15.74 -11.51
CA TYR A 365 2.03 -15.14 -12.08
C TYR A 365 1.02 -16.18 -12.55
N LYS A 366 1.47 -17.33 -13.08
CA LYS A 366 0.59 -18.41 -13.52
C LYS A 366 -0.16 -19.05 -12.37
N GLU A 367 0.53 -19.37 -11.28
CA GLU A 367 -0.10 -19.90 -10.06
C GLU A 367 -1.16 -18.94 -9.51
N TRP A 368 -0.91 -17.63 -9.59
CA TRP A 368 -1.88 -16.61 -9.20
C TRP A 368 -3.11 -16.60 -10.14
N GLU A 369 -2.92 -16.67 -11.45
CA GLU A 369 -4.04 -16.77 -12.41
C GLU A 369 -4.87 -18.03 -12.16
N ASP A 370 -4.22 -19.17 -11.96
CA ASP A 370 -4.89 -20.45 -11.67
C ASP A 370 -5.69 -20.39 -10.37
N PHE A 371 -5.11 -19.79 -9.31
CA PHE A 371 -5.82 -19.55 -8.06
C PHE A 371 -7.05 -18.65 -8.26
N LEU A 372 -6.92 -17.53 -8.95
CA LEU A 372 -8.04 -16.62 -9.23
C LEU A 372 -9.13 -17.27 -10.05
N TYR A 373 -8.76 -18.10 -11.02
CA TYR A 373 -9.71 -18.86 -11.82
C TYR A 373 -10.49 -19.87 -10.95
N SER A 374 -9.79 -20.68 -10.18
CA SER A 374 -10.39 -21.67 -9.29
C SER A 374 -11.32 -21.03 -8.25
N PHE A 375 -10.89 -19.93 -7.64
CA PHE A 375 -11.71 -19.15 -6.73
C PHE A 375 -12.97 -18.61 -7.41
N SER A 376 -12.83 -18.06 -8.62
CA SER A 376 -13.94 -17.50 -9.39
C SER A 376 -14.91 -18.60 -9.83
N TYR A 377 -14.40 -19.78 -10.19
CA TYR A 377 -15.22 -20.95 -10.52
C TYR A 377 -16.12 -21.34 -9.35
N LYS A 378 -15.56 -21.46 -8.15
CA LYS A 378 -16.32 -21.74 -6.92
C LYS A 378 -17.43 -20.70 -6.70
N VAL A 379 -17.10 -19.41 -6.75
CA VAL A 379 -18.06 -18.32 -6.53
C VAL A 379 -19.21 -18.33 -7.56
N VAL A 380 -18.89 -18.50 -8.84
CA VAL A 380 -19.91 -18.52 -9.91
C VAL A 380 -20.79 -19.74 -9.81
N ASN A 381 -20.21 -20.91 -9.55
CA ASN A 381 -20.95 -22.16 -9.40
C ASN A 381 -21.91 -22.12 -8.21
N GLU A 382 -21.43 -21.70 -7.04
CA GLU A 382 -22.26 -21.55 -5.83
C GLU A 382 -23.42 -20.57 -6.05
N TYR A 383 -23.17 -19.45 -6.74
CA TYR A 383 -24.23 -18.48 -7.06
C TYR A 383 -25.34 -19.12 -7.91
N HIS A 384 -24.99 -19.91 -8.94
CA HIS A 384 -25.98 -20.53 -9.82
C HIS A 384 -26.73 -21.65 -9.10
N LEU A 385 -26.03 -22.48 -8.32
CA LEU A 385 -26.67 -23.53 -7.51
C LEU A 385 -27.66 -22.96 -6.50
N LYS A 386 -27.32 -21.86 -5.81
CA LYS A 386 -28.22 -21.17 -4.87
C LYS A 386 -29.48 -20.59 -5.53
N ASN A 387 -29.40 -20.31 -6.83
CA ASN A 387 -30.55 -19.82 -7.63
C ASN A 387 -31.22 -20.93 -8.44
N ASN A 388 -30.96 -22.21 -8.17
CA ASN A 388 -31.48 -23.39 -8.87
C ASN A 388 -31.20 -23.36 -10.38
N ILE A 389 -30.08 -22.76 -10.80
CA ILE A 389 -29.64 -22.72 -12.20
C ILE A 389 -28.56 -23.78 -12.40
N ILE A 390 -28.87 -24.81 -13.18
CA ILE A 390 -27.92 -25.85 -13.58
C ILE A 390 -27.28 -25.42 -14.90
N LEU A 391 -25.97 -25.25 -14.90
CA LEU A 391 -25.17 -24.89 -16.08
C LEU A 391 -24.42 -26.13 -16.57
N THR A 392 -24.25 -26.26 -17.88
CA THR A 392 -23.26 -27.16 -18.44
C THR A 392 -21.84 -26.65 -18.12
N GLU A 393 -20.87 -27.55 -18.17
CA GLU A 393 -19.47 -27.19 -17.90
C GLU A 393 -18.96 -26.05 -18.80
N LYS A 394 -19.28 -26.09 -20.10
CA LYS A 394 -18.93 -25.01 -21.06
C LYS A 394 -19.58 -23.67 -20.72
N GLU A 395 -20.83 -23.68 -20.29
CA GLU A 395 -21.52 -22.45 -19.88
C GLU A 395 -20.93 -21.88 -18.57
N LEU A 396 -20.60 -22.77 -17.63
CA LEU A 396 -19.96 -22.38 -16.38
C LEU A 396 -18.58 -21.77 -16.63
N GLU A 397 -17.73 -22.41 -17.42
CA GLU A 397 -16.42 -21.85 -17.81
C GLU A 397 -16.55 -20.50 -18.51
N LYS A 398 -17.50 -20.34 -19.44
CA LYS A 398 -17.75 -19.05 -20.09
C LYS A 398 -18.09 -17.96 -19.06
N LYS A 399 -19.01 -18.27 -18.13
CA LYS A 399 -19.42 -17.34 -17.07
C LYS A 399 -18.29 -17.03 -16.10
N VAL A 400 -17.43 -17.99 -15.79
CA VAL A 400 -16.23 -17.78 -14.95
C VAL A 400 -15.27 -16.82 -15.65
N LYS A 401 -14.98 -17.01 -16.94
CA LYS A 401 -14.14 -16.09 -17.72
C LYS A 401 -14.73 -14.67 -17.76
N GLU A 402 -16.04 -14.55 -17.96
CA GLU A 402 -16.75 -13.27 -17.91
C GLU A 402 -16.67 -12.64 -16.51
N TYR A 403 -16.83 -13.43 -15.45
CA TYR A 403 -16.72 -12.98 -14.06
C TYR A 403 -15.32 -12.47 -13.74
N VAL A 404 -14.27 -13.21 -14.07
CA VAL A 404 -12.88 -12.80 -13.89
C VAL A 404 -12.60 -11.49 -14.61
N LYS A 405 -13.02 -11.38 -15.88
CA LYS A 405 -12.84 -10.17 -16.68
C LYS A 405 -13.60 -8.97 -16.12
N LYS A 406 -14.86 -9.15 -15.72
CA LYS A 406 -15.75 -8.09 -15.24
C LYS A 406 -15.41 -7.64 -13.81
N ASN A 407 -15.00 -8.57 -12.95
CA ASN A 407 -14.77 -8.32 -11.52
C ASN A 407 -13.28 -8.24 -11.15
N LYS A 408 -12.42 -7.93 -12.13
CA LYS A 408 -10.96 -7.77 -11.96
C LYS A 408 -10.58 -6.97 -10.70
N TRP A 409 -11.42 -5.99 -10.32
CA TRP A 409 -11.19 -5.06 -9.22
C TRP A 409 -12.29 -5.01 -8.17
N LYS A 410 -13.46 -5.53 -8.46
CA LYS A 410 -14.61 -5.51 -7.56
C LYS A 410 -14.83 -6.89 -6.96
N ALA A 411 -15.39 -6.91 -5.75
CA ALA A 411 -16.06 -8.07 -5.18
C ALA A 411 -15.29 -9.40 -5.22
N ARG A 412 -13.98 -9.39 -5.10
CA ARG A 412 -13.22 -10.57 -4.72
C ARG A 412 -13.49 -10.84 -3.23
N GLN A 413 -14.77 -10.96 -2.89
CA GLN A 413 -15.25 -11.26 -1.54
C GLN A 413 -15.67 -12.71 -1.51
N GLY A 414 -15.38 -13.37 -0.44
CA GLY A 414 -15.68 -14.77 -0.25
C GLY A 414 -14.42 -15.46 0.26
N GLY A 415 -14.41 -16.72 0.26
CA GLY A 415 -13.42 -17.60 0.84
C GLY A 415 -14.10 -18.50 1.85
N ASP A 416 -13.40 -19.50 2.34
CA ASP A 416 -13.96 -20.48 3.26
C ASP A 416 -14.41 -19.84 4.58
N GLY A 417 -13.77 -18.72 4.96
CA GLY A 417 -14.17 -17.91 6.10
C GLY A 417 -15.55 -17.26 5.96
N LEU A 418 -16.06 -17.06 4.73
CA LEU A 418 -17.41 -16.51 4.53
C LEU A 418 -18.49 -17.50 5.03
N GLU A 419 -18.32 -18.78 4.82
CA GLU A 419 -19.24 -19.80 5.37
C GLU A 419 -19.13 -19.82 6.91
N LYS A 420 -17.91 -19.82 7.45
CA LYS A 420 -17.67 -19.72 8.89
C LYS A 420 -18.24 -18.42 9.48
N SER A 421 -18.23 -17.30 8.74
CA SER A 421 -18.75 -16.02 9.23
C SER A 421 -20.26 -15.99 9.39
N LYS A 422 -21.00 -16.86 8.69
CA LYS A 422 -22.46 -17.02 8.91
C LYS A 422 -22.76 -17.57 10.30
N ASP A 423 -21.91 -18.48 10.79
CA ASP A 423 -22.00 -19.07 12.12
C ASP A 423 -21.53 -18.10 13.21
N THR A 424 -20.87 -17.00 12.84
CA THR A 424 -20.39 -15.96 13.77
C THR A 424 -21.38 -14.83 13.99
N ILE A 425 -22.57 -14.89 13.41
CA ILE A 425 -23.64 -13.92 13.69
C ILE A 425 -24.04 -14.08 15.15
N LEU A 426 -23.75 -13.03 15.93
CA LEU A 426 -24.17 -12.94 17.32
C LEU A 426 -25.70 -13.00 17.39
N GLN A 427 -26.25 -14.12 17.87
CA GLN A 427 -27.66 -14.22 18.13
C GLN A 427 -27.97 -13.36 19.35
N LYS A 428 -28.73 -12.31 19.13
CA LYS A 428 -29.14 -11.35 20.17
C LYS A 428 -30.53 -11.66 20.69
N LYS A 429 -30.65 -11.75 22.00
CA LYS A 429 -31.95 -11.78 22.68
C LYS A 429 -31.96 -10.69 23.74
N GLU A 430 -32.90 -9.74 23.63
CA GLU A 430 -33.09 -8.73 24.66
C GLU A 430 -33.80 -9.31 25.86
N CYS A 431 -33.34 -9.02 27.08
CA CYS A 431 -33.98 -9.47 28.28
C CYS A 431 -35.26 -8.67 28.52
N ILE A 432 -36.41 -9.32 28.50
CA ILE A 432 -37.73 -8.69 28.67
C ILE A 432 -37.86 -8.03 30.06
N ASN A 433 -37.22 -8.61 31.09
CA ASN A 433 -37.36 -8.18 32.49
C ASN A 433 -36.23 -7.26 32.98
N GLU A 434 -35.20 -6.98 32.19
CA GLU A 434 -34.04 -6.19 32.59
C GLU A 434 -33.69 -5.16 31.49
N LYS A 435 -33.89 -3.89 31.79
CA LYS A 435 -33.56 -2.81 30.85
C LYS A 435 -32.05 -2.81 30.50
N ASN A 436 -31.73 -2.49 29.27
CA ASN A 436 -30.33 -2.38 28.77
C ASN A 436 -29.51 -3.65 28.94
N THR A 437 -30.16 -4.81 28.96
CA THR A 437 -29.55 -6.11 29.17
C THR A 437 -29.80 -7.00 27.95
N TYR A 438 -28.72 -7.65 27.47
CA TYR A 438 -28.73 -8.44 26.26
C TYR A 438 -28.06 -9.79 26.51
N ILE A 439 -28.66 -10.87 26.04
CA ILE A 439 -28.09 -12.22 26.01
C ILE A 439 -27.54 -12.45 24.59
N LEU A 440 -26.32 -12.90 24.50
CA LEU A 440 -25.60 -13.12 23.25
C LEU A 440 -24.95 -14.50 23.25
N ASN A 441 -25.02 -15.18 22.11
CA ASN A 441 -24.32 -16.44 21.89
C ASN A 441 -23.05 -16.18 21.06
N LEU A 442 -21.91 -16.64 21.58
CA LEU A 442 -20.61 -16.65 20.93
C LEU A 442 -20.44 -17.94 20.12
N ASN A 443 -19.53 -17.96 19.15
CA ASN A 443 -19.19 -19.18 18.43
C ASN A 443 -18.11 -20.03 19.11
N ARG A 444 -17.33 -19.43 20.03
CA ARG A 444 -16.35 -20.13 20.86
C ARG A 444 -16.58 -19.87 22.36
N GLU A 445 -15.99 -20.73 23.18
CA GLU A 445 -16.08 -20.64 24.63
C GLU A 445 -15.31 -19.42 25.16
N VAL A 446 -15.81 -18.80 26.23
CA VAL A 446 -15.13 -17.71 26.92
C VAL A 446 -13.84 -18.21 27.57
N ASP A 447 -12.75 -17.51 27.37
CA ASP A 447 -11.41 -17.79 27.89
C ASP A 447 -10.74 -16.49 28.41
N GLU A 448 -9.47 -16.57 28.80
CA GLU A 448 -8.71 -15.41 29.29
C GLU A 448 -8.54 -14.31 28.21
N GLU A 449 -8.49 -14.71 26.93
CA GLU A 449 -8.38 -13.74 25.83
C GLU A 449 -9.66 -12.89 25.69
N PHE A 450 -10.82 -13.48 25.97
CA PHE A 450 -12.09 -12.76 26.01
C PHE A 450 -12.00 -11.56 26.96
N ILE A 451 -11.44 -11.75 28.15
CA ILE A 451 -11.27 -10.70 29.14
C ILE A 451 -10.33 -9.62 28.62
N THR A 452 -9.22 -10.01 28.01
CA THR A 452 -8.22 -9.09 27.46
C THR A 452 -8.78 -8.13 26.41
N LEU A 453 -9.78 -8.57 25.65
CA LEU A 453 -10.43 -7.73 24.65
C LEU A 453 -11.14 -6.51 25.22
N PHE A 454 -11.51 -6.50 26.51
CA PHE A 454 -12.20 -5.39 27.15
C PHE A 454 -11.27 -4.43 27.89
N LYS A 455 -9.99 -4.75 28.09
CA LYS A 455 -8.99 -3.84 28.68
C LYS A 455 -8.89 -2.46 28.02
N PRO A 456 -9.09 -2.31 26.68
CA PRO A 456 -9.11 -0.97 26.07
C PRO A 456 -10.21 -0.04 26.57
N PHE A 457 -11.27 -0.54 27.19
CA PHE A 457 -12.35 0.29 27.76
C PHE A 457 -11.99 0.86 29.13
N GLY A 458 -11.13 0.18 29.90
CA GLY A 458 -10.73 0.60 31.23
C GLY A 458 -10.31 -0.54 32.14
N GLU A 459 -10.36 -0.32 33.44
CA GLU A 459 -10.02 -1.31 34.47
C GLU A 459 -11.06 -2.44 34.50
N ILE A 460 -10.59 -3.67 34.67
CA ILE A 460 -11.45 -4.84 34.73
C ILE A 460 -11.47 -5.40 36.17
N LEU A 461 -12.68 -5.53 36.72
CA LEU A 461 -12.91 -6.24 37.98
C LEU A 461 -13.72 -7.50 37.72
N ILE A 462 -13.24 -8.63 38.24
CA ILE A 462 -13.92 -9.91 38.13
C ILE A 462 -14.37 -10.36 39.52
N GLN A 463 -15.64 -10.71 39.63
CA GLN A 463 -16.23 -11.31 40.82
C GLN A 463 -16.71 -12.71 40.47
N THR A 464 -16.28 -13.70 41.22
CA THR A 464 -16.66 -15.10 41.01
C THR A 464 -17.68 -15.52 42.06
N LYS A 465 -18.83 -16.03 41.63
CA LYS A 465 -19.89 -16.59 42.48
C LYS A 465 -20.18 -18.03 42.03
N GLY A 466 -19.54 -18.97 42.65
CA GLY A 466 -19.62 -20.38 42.23
C GLY A 466 -19.03 -20.57 40.81
N LYS A 467 -19.85 -21.04 39.86
CA LYS A 467 -19.49 -21.19 38.43
C LYS A 467 -19.75 -19.95 37.57
N ILE A 468 -20.29 -18.89 38.16
CA ILE A 468 -20.64 -17.67 37.44
C ILE A 468 -19.55 -16.64 37.69
N GLN A 469 -19.08 -16.02 36.60
CA GLN A 469 -18.17 -14.90 36.63
C GLN A 469 -18.91 -13.61 36.22
N GLU A 470 -18.71 -12.56 36.97
CA GLU A 470 -19.21 -11.21 36.69
C GLU A 470 -18.01 -10.32 36.41
N LEU A 471 -17.87 -9.88 35.17
CA LEU A 471 -16.83 -8.98 34.71
C LEU A 471 -17.39 -7.57 34.65
N PHE A 472 -16.87 -6.66 35.45
CA PHE A 472 -17.17 -5.22 35.40
C PHE A 472 -16.06 -4.48 34.68
N VAL A 473 -16.42 -3.62 33.76
CA VAL A 473 -15.48 -2.73 33.07
C VAL A 473 -15.71 -1.33 33.59
N LEU A 474 -14.66 -0.72 34.16
CA LEU A 474 -14.70 0.57 34.81
C LEU A 474 -13.99 1.63 33.98
N ASN A 475 -14.51 2.85 33.95
CA ASN A 475 -13.83 4.00 33.37
C ASN A 475 -12.66 4.48 34.26
N ARG A 476 -11.94 5.52 33.82
CA ARG A 476 -10.82 6.11 34.59
C ARG A 476 -11.23 6.70 35.94
N LYS A 477 -12.52 7.01 36.13
CA LYS A 477 -13.07 7.47 37.42
C LYS A 477 -13.51 6.31 38.32
N LYS A 478 -13.26 5.06 37.89
CA LYS A 478 -13.69 3.83 38.57
C LYS A 478 -15.22 3.63 38.60
N GLU A 479 -15.95 4.28 37.70
CA GLU A 479 -17.36 4.09 37.51
C GLU A 479 -17.62 2.96 36.51
N ALA A 480 -18.61 2.10 36.79
CA ALA A 480 -18.91 0.96 35.93
C ALA A 480 -19.55 1.41 34.61
N LEU A 481 -18.94 1.05 33.49
CA LEU A 481 -19.47 1.28 32.15
C LEU A 481 -20.49 0.21 31.77
N PHE A 482 -20.13 -1.04 31.96
CA PHE A 482 -21.00 -2.21 31.70
C PHE A 482 -20.52 -3.42 32.50
N LYS A 483 -21.41 -4.43 32.56
CA LYS A 483 -21.15 -5.71 33.17
C LYS A 483 -21.37 -6.83 32.17
N ILE A 484 -20.49 -7.83 32.16
CA ILE A 484 -20.66 -9.09 31.41
C ILE A 484 -20.73 -10.23 32.42
N VAL A 485 -21.75 -11.08 32.31
CA VAL A 485 -21.92 -12.26 33.12
C VAL A 485 -21.83 -13.50 32.25
N PHE A 486 -21.03 -14.45 32.65
CA PHE A 486 -20.85 -15.71 31.93
C PHE A 486 -20.47 -16.85 32.87
N LYS A 487 -20.65 -18.09 32.43
CA LYS A 487 -20.12 -19.28 33.10
C LYS A 487 -18.78 -19.65 32.45
N ASP A 488 -17.90 -20.25 33.22
CA ASP A 488 -16.65 -20.78 32.69
C ASP A 488 -16.93 -21.73 31.50
N LYS A 489 -16.14 -21.58 30.43
CA LYS A 489 -16.30 -22.35 29.17
C LYS A 489 -17.69 -22.26 28.54
N SER A 490 -18.43 -21.19 28.80
CA SER A 490 -19.73 -20.93 28.16
C SER A 490 -19.57 -20.19 26.84
N LYS A 491 -20.48 -20.45 25.92
CA LYS A 491 -20.69 -19.65 24.71
C LYS A 491 -21.76 -18.57 24.90
N GLU A 492 -22.55 -18.64 25.95
CA GLU A 492 -23.58 -17.66 26.27
C GLU A 492 -23.05 -16.64 27.25
N ILE A 493 -23.26 -15.36 26.94
CA ILE A 493 -22.92 -14.23 27.79
C ILE A 493 -24.13 -13.31 27.96
N LYS A 494 -24.22 -12.65 29.14
CA LYS A 494 -25.22 -11.63 29.43
C LYS A 494 -24.50 -10.31 29.65
N ILE A 495 -24.87 -9.27 28.86
CA ILE A 495 -24.29 -7.93 28.94
C ILE A 495 -25.34 -6.97 29.49
N THR A 496 -24.97 -6.20 30.51
CA THR A 496 -25.82 -5.11 31.05
C THR A 496 -25.04 -3.79 30.88
N LEU A 497 -25.62 -2.84 30.17
CA LEU A 497 -25.09 -1.48 30.06
C LEU A 497 -25.45 -0.71 31.32
N ILE A 498 -24.45 -0.11 31.97
CA ILE A 498 -24.61 0.66 33.21
C ILE A 498 -24.54 2.15 32.90
N ASP A 499 -23.47 2.57 32.19
CA ASP A 499 -23.34 3.94 31.70
C ASP A 499 -24.02 4.07 30.34
N LEU A 500 -25.06 4.91 30.28
CA LEU A 500 -25.83 5.19 29.07
C LEU A 500 -25.45 6.53 28.42
N SER A 501 -24.46 7.22 28.95
CA SER A 501 -23.99 8.51 28.39
C SER A 501 -23.34 8.34 27.00
N ASP A 502 -22.65 7.22 26.76
CA ASP A 502 -22.11 6.87 25.45
C ASP A 502 -23.12 6.03 24.64
N ARG A 503 -23.89 6.68 23.78
CA ARG A 503 -24.87 6.01 22.90
C ARG A 503 -24.25 4.93 21.97
N TYR A 504 -22.93 4.94 21.76
CA TYR A 504 -22.22 3.98 20.92
C TYR A 504 -21.59 2.83 21.72
N LEU A 505 -21.70 2.83 23.05
CA LEU A 505 -21.05 1.85 23.92
C LEU A 505 -21.39 0.40 23.51
N TYR A 506 -22.68 0.12 23.33
CA TYR A 506 -23.11 -1.21 22.87
C TYR A 506 -22.45 -1.63 21.56
N GLY A 507 -22.41 -0.73 20.57
CA GLY A 507 -21.76 -1.01 19.28
C GLY A 507 -20.26 -1.27 19.40
N LYS A 508 -19.57 -0.60 20.33
CA LYS A 508 -18.15 -0.84 20.63
C LYS A 508 -17.93 -2.21 21.27
N ILE A 509 -18.81 -2.62 22.18
CA ILE A 509 -18.77 -3.96 22.79
C ILE A 509 -18.98 -5.03 21.72
N ILE A 510 -19.98 -4.87 20.84
CA ILE A 510 -20.23 -5.80 19.72
C ILE A 510 -19.02 -5.93 18.80
N ARG A 511 -18.27 -4.86 18.57
CA ARG A 511 -17.03 -4.92 17.78
C ARG A 511 -15.97 -5.83 18.42
N GLN A 512 -15.83 -5.80 19.74
CA GLN A 512 -14.90 -6.70 20.44
C GLN A 512 -15.40 -8.15 20.43
N LEU A 513 -16.70 -8.37 20.54
CA LEU A 513 -17.28 -9.71 20.41
C LEU A 513 -17.11 -10.27 18.98
N ASN A 514 -17.28 -9.44 17.96
CA ASN A 514 -16.97 -9.84 16.59
C ASN A 514 -15.48 -10.20 16.45
N LYS A 515 -14.57 -9.40 17.04
CA LYS A 515 -13.15 -9.71 17.06
C LYS A 515 -12.91 -11.05 17.74
N PHE A 516 -13.47 -11.30 18.89
CA PHE A 516 -13.36 -12.58 19.61
C PHE A 516 -13.77 -13.75 18.72
N ASN A 517 -14.92 -13.65 18.06
CA ASN A 517 -15.48 -14.71 17.23
C ASN A 517 -14.71 -14.97 15.92
N THR A 518 -14.01 -13.98 15.36
CA THR A 518 -13.42 -14.07 14.01
C THR A 518 -11.91 -13.90 13.97
N CYS A 519 -11.26 -13.69 15.13
CA CYS A 519 -9.82 -13.49 15.19
C CYS A 519 -9.07 -14.73 14.70
N ILE A 520 -8.17 -14.52 13.74
CA ILE A 520 -7.24 -15.51 13.21
C ILE A 520 -5.79 -15.08 13.46
N TYR A 521 -5.58 -14.15 14.39
CA TYR A 521 -4.28 -13.61 14.81
C TYR A 521 -3.42 -13.05 13.67
N CYS A 522 -4.06 -12.43 12.68
CA CYS A 522 -3.42 -11.94 11.44
C CYS A 522 -2.53 -10.69 11.62
N GLN A 523 -2.25 -10.24 12.84
CA GLN A 523 -1.39 -9.10 13.20
C GLN A 523 -1.85 -7.71 12.69
N ALA A 524 -2.91 -7.60 11.90
CA ALA A 524 -3.38 -6.30 11.39
C ALA A 524 -3.71 -5.27 12.49
N CYS A 525 -4.01 -5.74 13.71
CA CYS A 525 -4.30 -4.89 14.85
C CYS A 525 -3.07 -4.15 15.40
N ASN A 526 -1.85 -4.68 15.21
CA ASN A 526 -0.61 -4.11 15.77
C ASN A 526 -0.40 -2.66 15.32
N SER A 527 -0.74 -2.34 14.06
CA SER A 527 -0.64 -0.97 13.54
C SER A 527 -1.74 0.00 14.03
N THR A 528 -2.74 -0.48 14.80
CA THR A 528 -3.88 0.35 15.20
C THR A 528 -3.64 1.14 16.49
N CYS A 529 -2.70 0.69 17.32
CA CYS A 529 -2.41 1.32 18.59
C CYS A 529 -1.32 2.39 18.46
N SER A 530 -1.70 3.66 18.64
CA SER A 530 -0.75 4.78 18.61
C SER A 530 0.17 4.85 19.85
N PHE A 531 -0.01 3.96 20.81
CA PHE A 531 0.75 3.95 22.08
C PHE A 531 1.53 2.65 22.26
N GLY A 532 1.54 1.75 21.24
CA GLY A 532 2.23 0.47 21.34
C GLY A 532 1.69 -0.48 22.42
N ALA A 533 0.47 -0.23 22.93
CA ALA A 533 -0.12 -1.04 23.98
C ALA A 533 -0.73 -2.35 23.49
N LEU A 534 -0.92 -2.50 22.17
CA LEU A 534 -1.56 -3.67 21.56
C LEU A 534 -0.55 -4.46 20.76
N SER A 535 -0.48 -5.76 21.00
CA SER A 535 0.27 -6.70 20.18
C SER A 535 -0.53 -7.98 19.91
N VAL A 536 -0.35 -8.51 18.71
CA VAL A 536 -0.84 -9.83 18.29
C VAL A 536 0.38 -10.61 17.81
N ILE A 537 0.86 -11.53 18.61
CA ILE A 537 2.10 -12.29 18.37
C ILE A 537 1.89 -13.71 18.87
N ASN A 538 2.41 -14.71 18.16
CA ASN A 538 2.35 -16.13 18.54
C ASN A 538 0.92 -16.61 18.84
N GLY A 539 -0.04 -16.21 18.00
CA GLY A 539 -1.44 -16.60 18.18
C GLY A 539 -2.12 -16.04 19.43
N ARG A 540 -1.64 -14.93 19.98
CA ARG A 540 -2.22 -14.29 21.18
C ARG A 540 -2.47 -12.80 20.95
N TYR A 541 -3.61 -12.34 21.43
CA TYR A 541 -3.96 -10.92 21.49
C TYR A 541 -3.64 -10.39 22.89
N MET A 542 -2.76 -9.42 22.97
CA MET A 542 -2.27 -8.87 24.24
C MET A 542 -2.46 -7.36 24.31
N ILE A 543 -2.74 -6.86 25.52
CA ILE A 543 -2.81 -5.43 25.84
C ILE A 543 -1.89 -5.16 27.02
N ASP A 544 -0.92 -4.31 26.80
CA ASP A 544 -0.08 -3.72 27.84
C ASP A 544 -0.83 -2.57 28.51
N GLU A 545 -1.32 -2.82 29.72
CA GLU A 545 -2.13 -1.86 30.48
C GLU A 545 -1.32 -0.62 30.90
N SER A 546 -0.01 -0.74 31.05
CA SER A 546 0.87 0.38 31.41
C SER A 546 0.97 1.42 30.29
N LYS A 547 0.84 0.97 29.02
CA LYS A 547 0.88 1.82 27.82
C LYS A 547 -0.53 2.20 27.33
N CYS A 548 -1.57 1.47 27.75
CA CYS A 548 -2.92 1.69 27.26
C CYS A 548 -3.57 2.94 27.82
N VAL A 549 -3.92 3.90 26.96
CA VAL A 549 -4.60 5.14 27.37
C VAL A 549 -6.11 5.10 27.12
N ASN A 550 -6.71 3.93 26.90
CA ASN A 550 -8.15 3.72 26.69
C ASN A 550 -8.76 4.60 25.57
N CYS A 551 -8.01 4.89 24.50
CA CYS A 551 -8.47 5.73 23.39
C CYS A 551 -9.46 5.02 22.45
N LEU A 552 -9.63 3.70 22.58
CA LEU A 552 -10.51 2.84 21.79
C LEU A 552 -10.22 2.81 20.28
N ASN A 553 -9.02 3.27 19.82
CA ASN A 553 -8.65 3.20 18.41
C ASN A 553 -8.63 1.75 17.91
N CYS A 554 -8.12 0.81 18.70
CA CYS A 554 -8.10 -0.62 18.38
C CYS A 554 -9.49 -1.27 18.29
N VAL A 555 -10.51 -0.66 18.91
CA VAL A 555 -11.90 -1.08 18.81
C VAL A 555 -12.58 -0.50 17.57
N ASN A 556 -12.21 0.74 17.19
CA ASN A 556 -12.94 1.53 16.19
C ASN A 556 -12.30 1.49 14.79
N LYS A 557 -11.03 1.06 14.65
CA LYS A 557 -10.28 1.12 13.40
C LYS A 557 -10.91 0.35 12.25
N PHE A 558 -11.44 -0.84 12.54
CA PHE A 558 -12.14 -1.67 11.55
C PHE A 558 -13.64 -1.64 11.80
N ASP A 559 -14.46 -1.50 10.76
CA ASP A 559 -15.92 -1.34 10.84
C ASP A 559 -16.60 -2.33 11.80
N MET A 560 -16.18 -3.59 11.74
CA MET A 560 -16.69 -4.68 12.58
C MET A 560 -15.79 -4.98 13.80
N GLY A 561 -14.85 -4.11 14.14
CA GLY A 561 -13.89 -4.29 15.22
C GLY A 561 -12.70 -5.20 14.90
N CYS A 562 -12.77 -5.95 13.80
CA CYS A 562 -11.73 -6.85 13.30
C CYS A 562 -11.61 -6.71 11.78
N LEU A 563 -10.37 -6.76 11.25
CA LEU A 563 -10.13 -6.70 9.81
C LEU A 563 -10.82 -7.86 9.08
N VAL A 564 -10.68 -9.08 9.60
CA VAL A 564 -11.27 -10.30 9.01
C VAL A 564 -12.78 -10.22 9.02
N ALA A 565 -13.40 -9.88 10.16
CA ALA A 565 -14.86 -9.67 10.25
C ALA A 565 -15.36 -8.60 9.25
N SER A 566 -14.59 -7.51 9.09
CA SER A 566 -14.92 -6.45 8.13
C SER A 566 -14.78 -6.89 6.68
N ALA A 567 -13.79 -7.73 6.38
CA ALA A 567 -13.52 -8.22 5.03
C ALA A 567 -14.56 -9.28 4.59
N LEU A 568 -15.00 -10.13 5.51
CA LEU A 568 -16.00 -11.17 5.25
C LEU A 568 -17.44 -10.63 5.19
N ARG A 569 -17.66 -9.40 5.63
CA ARG A 569 -19.00 -8.80 5.60
C ARG A 569 -19.49 -8.64 4.17
N VAL A 570 -20.47 -9.47 3.77
CA VAL A 570 -21.23 -9.27 2.53
C VAL A 570 -22.19 -8.10 2.76
N LYS A 571 -22.00 -7.00 2.04
CA LYS A 571 -23.07 -6.00 1.93
C LYS A 571 -24.20 -6.66 1.14
N SER A 572 -25.32 -6.95 1.78
CA SER A 572 -26.57 -7.21 1.07
C SER A 572 -26.81 -6.02 0.13
N LYS A 573 -27.09 -6.27 -1.12
CA LYS A 573 -27.68 -5.25 -1.99
C LYS A 573 -29.07 -5.01 -1.41
N GLU A 574 -29.27 -3.89 -0.74
CA GLU A 574 -30.57 -3.26 -0.65
C GLU A 574 -30.93 -2.69 -2.03
#